data_9616b89fce156138f64bd135a99a119a
#
_entry.id   9616b89fce156138f64bd135a99a119a
#
_cell.length_a   1.000
_cell.length_b   1.000
_cell.length_c   1.000
_cell.angle_alpha   90.00
_cell.angle_beta   90.00
_cell.angle_gamma   90.00
#
_symmetry.space_group_name_H-M   'P 1'
#
loop_
_entity.id
_entity.type
_entity.pdbx_description
1 polymer ?
#
loop_
_entity_poly.entity_id
_entity_poly.type
_entity_poly.pdbx_seq_one_letter_code
_entity_poly.pdbx_strand_id
1 'polypeptide(L)'
;NEVAETAQKKGIALTGEMTNYLHSLDSTRPVTCGINIFFNFLSSIGLGVYSDDKAEKSAENAEKFAAEQAKKAAAAKPEKKKKPVGSEFYNTLACLVGDYFMKCGATLYPCDLKTRDAYANMDIAGYNYGIFRYKHDLKKYPNRLILGSETFCKDAYSFWEIAKKNKRIIGDFVWAGWDYIGEVGDGAAEYSDYKFEDPSTRMTGGNGRIDLNGKPRAEAAYTRVAFERETGPFIAVDPVYQKEKLRLTGWQLTKALE
;
A
#
# COMPACT_ATOMS: atom_id res chain seq x y z
N ASN A 1 5.65 -9.59 -2.20
CA ASN A 1 4.24 -9.63 -1.79
C ASN A 1 3.33 -8.77 -2.65
N GLU A 2 3.79 -7.71 -3.26
CA GLU A 2 3.06 -6.89 -4.20
C GLU A 2 3.69 -7.01 -5.59
N VAL A 3 2.89 -7.33 -6.60
CA VAL A 3 3.36 -7.40 -7.99
C VAL A 3 3.01 -6.09 -8.68
N ALA A 4 4.01 -5.39 -9.15
CA ALA A 4 3.85 -4.18 -9.94
C ALA A 4 3.33 -4.52 -11.34
N GLU A 5 2.65 -3.55 -11.96
CA GLU A 5 2.20 -3.63 -13.37
C GLU A 5 1.25 -4.78 -13.68
N THR A 6 0.49 -5.27 -12.69
CA THR A 6 -0.51 -6.34 -12.88
C THR A 6 -1.65 -5.95 -13.84
N ALA A 7 -1.68 -4.69 -14.29
CA ALA A 7 -2.55 -4.21 -15.34
C ALA A 7 -1.97 -4.39 -16.77
N GLN A 8 -0.73 -4.86 -16.88
CA GLN A 8 -0.02 -5.05 -18.14
C GLN A 8 0.16 -6.54 -18.43
N LYS A 9 0.35 -6.89 -19.73
CA LYS A 9 0.50 -8.29 -20.14
C LYS A 9 1.64 -9.02 -19.43
N LYS A 10 2.77 -8.36 -19.23
CA LYS A 10 3.93 -8.96 -18.52
C LYS A 10 3.61 -9.23 -17.04
N GLY A 11 3.01 -8.29 -16.34
CA GLY A 11 2.62 -8.46 -14.93
C GLY A 11 1.55 -9.54 -14.77
N ILE A 12 0.58 -9.62 -15.69
CA ILE A 12 -0.42 -10.70 -15.70
C ILE A 12 0.27 -12.06 -15.91
N ALA A 13 1.18 -12.18 -16.90
CA ALA A 13 1.91 -13.41 -17.14
C ALA A 13 2.74 -13.81 -15.91
N LEU A 14 3.45 -12.86 -15.32
CA LEU A 14 4.27 -13.09 -14.13
C LEU A 14 3.45 -13.62 -12.96
N THR A 15 2.24 -13.09 -12.71
CA THR A 15 1.38 -13.63 -11.65
C THR A 15 1.02 -15.11 -11.89
N GLY A 16 0.77 -15.50 -13.15
CA GLY A 16 0.53 -16.90 -13.51
C GLY A 16 1.76 -17.78 -13.35
N GLU A 17 2.90 -17.33 -13.84
CA GLU A 17 4.19 -18.05 -13.72
C GLU A 17 4.56 -18.28 -12.25
N MET A 18 4.48 -17.25 -11.42
CA MET A 18 4.77 -17.34 -9.98
C MET A 18 3.81 -18.29 -9.27
N THR A 19 2.51 -18.21 -9.55
CA THR A 19 1.52 -19.12 -8.96
C THR A 19 1.79 -20.57 -9.34
N ASN A 20 2.01 -20.84 -10.63
CA ASN A 20 2.34 -22.18 -11.11
C ASN A 20 3.65 -22.71 -10.53
N TYR A 21 4.66 -21.85 -10.42
CA TYR A 21 5.94 -22.24 -9.84
C TYR A 21 5.77 -22.62 -8.36
N LEU A 22 5.06 -21.80 -7.58
CA LEU A 22 4.81 -22.09 -6.16
C LEU A 22 4.00 -23.39 -6.00
N HIS A 23 2.97 -23.64 -6.82
CA HIS A 23 2.22 -24.89 -6.80
C HIS A 23 3.07 -26.10 -7.20
N SER A 24 4.08 -25.91 -8.05
CA SER A 24 5.02 -27.00 -8.39
C SER A 24 5.91 -27.40 -7.23
N LEU A 25 6.16 -26.48 -6.29
CA LEU A 25 6.93 -26.73 -5.07
C LEU A 25 6.05 -27.25 -3.93
N ASP A 26 4.85 -26.68 -3.79
CA ASP A 26 3.89 -27.05 -2.75
C ASP A 26 2.45 -26.79 -3.24
N SER A 27 1.77 -27.87 -3.65
CA SER A 27 0.39 -27.84 -4.10
C SER A 27 -0.64 -27.79 -2.95
N THR A 28 -0.19 -27.82 -1.69
CA THR A 28 -1.10 -27.90 -0.53
C THR A 28 -1.51 -26.52 0.00
N ARG A 29 -0.83 -25.46 -0.41
CA ARG A 29 -1.08 -24.10 0.06
C ARG A 29 -1.59 -23.21 -1.06
N PRO A 30 -2.65 -22.41 -0.79
CA PRO A 30 -3.14 -21.45 -1.76
C PRO A 30 -2.16 -20.29 -1.95
N VAL A 31 -2.10 -19.76 -3.16
CA VAL A 31 -1.22 -18.66 -3.56
C VAL A 31 -2.02 -17.36 -3.70
N THR A 32 -1.46 -16.29 -3.21
CA THR A 32 -1.98 -14.93 -3.36
C THR A 32 -0.84 -13.93 -3.56
N CYS A 33 -1.13 -12.81 -4.16
CA CYS A 33 -0.30 -11.61 -4.05
C CYS A 33 -1.17 -10.36 -3.89
N GLY A 34 -0.60 -9.30 -3.31
CA GLY A 34 -1.27 -8.02 -3.18
C GLY A 34 -1.31 -7.26 -4.50
N ILE A 35 -2.45 -6.67 -4.81
CA ILE A 35 -2.60 -5.77 -5.96
C ILE A 35 -3.19 -4.45 -5.49
N ASN A 36 -2.42 -3.37 -5.63
CA ASN A 36 -2.96 -2.03 -5.49
C ASN A 36 -3.76 -1.67 -6.74
N ILE A 37 -5.07 -1.85 -6.63
CA ILE A 37 -5.99 -1.82 -7.77
C ILE A 37 -5.97 -0.49 -8.51
N PHE A 38 -6.04 0.60 -7.76
CA PHE A 38 -6.15 1.93 -8.34
C PHE A 38 -4.81 2.39 -8.95
N PHE A 39 -3.71 2.16 -8.25
CA PHE A 39 -2.40 2.55 -8.75
C PHE A 39 -1.95 1.73 -9.96
N ASN A 40 -2.27 0.44 -10.00
CA ASN A 40 -2.04 -0.37 -11.21
C ASN A 40 -2.83 0.15 -12.41
N PHE A 41 -4.08 0.59 -12.21
CA PHE A 41 -4.83 1.26 -13.26
C PHE A 41 -4.18 2.56 -13.70
N LEU A 42 -3.79 3.45 -12.77
CA LEU A 42 -3.11 4.71 -13.10
C LEU A 42 -1.80 4.47 -13.86
N SER A 43 -1.01 3.50 -13.42
CA SER A 43 0.21 3.07 -14.13
C SER A 43 -0.08 2.63 -15.56
N SER A 44 -1.16 1.86 -15.76
CA SER A 44 -1.54 1.35 -17.09
C SER A 44 -1.92 2.43 -18.10
N ILE A 45 -2.33 3.60 -17.63
CA ILE A 45 -2.66 4.78 -18.48
C ILE A 45 -1.53 5.81 -18.52
N GLY A 46 -0.35 5.46 -17.98
CA GLY A 46 0.85 6.29 -18.02
C GLY A 46 0.93 7.37 -16.92
N LEU A 47 0.02 7.35 -15.96
CA LEU A 47 0.07 8.21 -14.77
C LEU A 47 0.89 7.51 -13.69
N GLY A 48 2.16 7.90 -13.56
CA GLY A 48 3.09 7.28 -12.62
C GLY A 48 3.50 5.88 -13.08
N VAL A 49 4.58 5.78 -13.84
CA VAL A 49 5.09 4.49 -14.30
C VAL A 49 5.92 3.88 -13.19
N TYR A 50 5.31 3.01 -12.41
CA TYR A 50 6.04 2.06 -11.60
C TYR A 50 6.46 0.92 -12.53
N SER A 51 7.72 0.86 -12.91
CA SER A 51 8.22 -0.10 -13.88
C SER A 51 9.54 -0.67 -13.36
N ASP A 52 9.53 -1.95 -13.03
CA ASP A 52 10.76 -2.69 -12.71
C ASP A 52 11.70 -2.69 -13.92
N ASP A 53 11.19 -2.81 -15.14
CA ASP A 53 11.96 -2.63 -16.39
C ASP A 53 12.67 -1.26 -16.46
N LYS A 54 12.13 -0.24 -15.78
CA LYS A 54 12.75 1.09 -15.71
C LYS A 54 13.69 1.22 -14.52
N ALA A 55 13.47 0.51 -13.44
CA ALA A 55 14.42 0.45 -12.32
C ALA A 55 15.70 -0.29 -12.74
N GLU A 56 15.57 -1.43 -13.40
CA GLU A 56 16.72 -2.16 -13.97
C GLU A 56 17.43 -1.35 -15.06
N LYS A 57 16.68 -0.80 -16.02
CA LYS A 57 17.23 0.11 -17.05
C LYS A 57 17.72 1.43 -16.46
N SER A 58 17.20 1.87 -15.31
CA SER A 58 17.70 3.04 -14.58
C SER A 58 19.03 2.72 -13.87
N ALA A 59 19.20 1.52 -13.33
CA ALA A 59 20.47 1.07 -12.77
C ALA A 59 21.54 0.87 -13.86
N GLU A 60 21.21 0.14 -14.95
CA GLU A 60 22.08 0.00 -16.12
C GLU A 60 22.33 1.32 -16.85
N ASN A 61 21.33 2.21 -16.92
CA ASN A 61 21.48 3.53 -17.51
C ASN A 61 22.14 4.53 -16.57
N ALA A 62 22.13 4.33 -15.24
CA ALA A 62 22.87 5.16 -14.30
C ALA A 62 24.38 4.92 -14.45
N GLU A 63 24.82 3.68 -14.69
CA GLU A 63 26.23 3.38 -15.02
C GLU A 63 26.61 3.90 -16.41
N LYS A 64 25.76 3.69 -17.41
CA LYS A 64 25.96 4.23 -18.76
C LYS A 64 25.84 5.76 -18.79
N PHE A 65 24.96 6.34 -17.98
CA PHE A 65 24.74 7.77 -17.87
C PHE A 65 25.83 8.48 -17.09
N ALA A 66 26.40 7.85 -16.08
CA ALA A 66 27.61 8.35 -15.43
C ALA A 66 28.81 8.36 -16.38
N ALA A 67 28.94 7.33 -17.23
CA ALA A 67 29.98 7.27 -18.26
C ALA A 67 29.71 8.24 -19.44
N GLU A 68 28.43 8.52 -19.79
CA GLU A 68 28.11 9.51 -20.84
C GLU A 68 28.06 10.95 -20.33
N GLN A 69 27.72 11.20 -19.06
CA GLN A 69 27.84 12.53 -18.47
C GLN A 69 29.28 12.99 -18.36
N ALA A 70 30.20 12.08 -18.09
CA ALA A 70 31.64 12.36 -18.18
C ALA A 70 32.07 12.77 -19.60
N LYS A 71 31.36 12.32 -20.64
CA LYS A 71 31.61 12.68 -22.06
C LYS A 71 30.79 13.86 -22.58
N LYS A 72 29.61 14.19 -21.94
CA LYS A 72 28.69 15.22 -22.42
C LYS A 72 28.65 16.52 -21.60
N ALA A 73 29.55 16.70 -20.66
CA ALA A 73 29.69 17.99 -19.94
C ALA A 73 30.04 19.18 -20.84
N ALA A 74 30.14 18.98 -22.16
CA ALA A 74 30.53 19.99 -23.15
C ALA A 74 29.44 20.44 -24.14
N ALA A 75 28.28 19.80 -24.23
CA ALA A 75 27.22 20.30 -25.15
C ALA A 75 25.84 19.66 -24.92
N ALA A 76 24.82 20.48 -24.73
CA ALA A 76 23.44 20.41 -25.19
C ALA A 76 22.34 20.57 -24.14
N LYS A 77 21.26 21.26 -24.53
CA LYS A 77 20.06 21.63 -23.75
C LYS A 77 19.28 20.42 -23.22
N PRO A 78 18.68 20.50 -22.01
CA PRO A 78 18.01 19.35 -21.41
C PRO A 78 16.62 19.12 -22.00
N GLU A 79 16.41 17.99 -22.66
CA GLU A 79 15.06 17.43 -22.84
C GLU A 79 14.50 17.01 -21.48
N LYS A 80 13.24 17.40 -21.22
CA LYS A 80 12.52 17.03 -20.01
C LYS A 80 12.21 15.52 -20.02
N LYS A 81 13.13 14.69 -19.54
CA LYS A 81 12.87 13.26 -19.30
C LYS A 81 11.93 13.13 -18.08
N LYS A 82 10.79 12.48 -18.26
CA LYS A 82 9.91 12.10 -17.14
C LYS A 82 10.69 11.19 -16.20
N LYS A 83 10.87 11.61 -14.94
CA LYS A 83 11.54 10.79 -13.92
C LYS A 83 10.66 9.58 -13.59
N PRO A 84 11.25 8.37 -13.42
CA PRO A 84 10.51 7.26 -12.85
C PRO A 84 10.04 7.64 -11.44
N VAL A 85 8.82 7.26 -11.08
CA VAL A 85 8.22 7.54 -9.78
C VAL A 85 8.28 6.29 -8.93
N GLY A 86 8.85 6.42 -7.73
CA GLY A 86 8.87 5.39 -6.72
C GLY A 86 7.58 5.36 -5.89
N SER A 87 7.52 4.45 -4.93
CA SER A 87 6.43 4.34 -3.95
C SER A 87 6.13 5.66 -3.24
N GLU A 88 7.16 6.47 -2.96
CA GLU A 88 7.05 7.81 -2.36
C GLU A 88 6.11 8.76 -3.13
N PHE A 89 6.09 8.68 -4.45
CA PHE A 89 5.16 9.48 -5.26
C PHE A 89 3.71 9.09 -5.00
N TYR A 90 3.43 7.79 -4.95
CA TYR A 90 2.09 7.29 -4.69
C TYR A 90 1.66 7.57 -3.25
N ASN A 91 2.57 7.48 -2.30
CA ASN A 91 2.33 7.84 -0.91
C ASN A 91 1.99 9.34 -0.80
N THR A 92 2.78 10.20 -1.43
CA THR A 92 2.52 11.64 -1.48
C THR A 92 1.19 11.95 -2.17
N LEU A 93 0.88 11.28 -3.28
CA LEU A 93 -0.39 11.46 -3.99
C LEU A 93 -1.57 11.00 -3.12
N ALA A 94 -1.46 9.86 -2.45
CA ALA A 94 -2.48 9.36 -1.52
C ALA A 94 -2.70 10.32 -0.34
N CYS A 95 -1.63 10.94 0.18
CA CYS A 95 -1.73 11.96 1.22
C CYS A 95 -2.44 13.23 0.73
N LEU A 96 -2.20 13.66 -0.52
CA LEU A 96 -2.80 14.87 -1.08
C LEU A 96 -4.28 14.70 -1.44
N VAL A 97 -4.64 13.58 -2.05
CA VAL A 97 -6.02 13.31 -2.53
C VAL A 97 -6.86 12.54 -1.52
N GLY A 98 -6.23 11.98 -0.49
CA GLY A 98 -6.87 11.17 0.53
C GLY A 98 -7.13 9.72 0.10
N ASP A 99 -7.09 8.83 1.06
CA ASP A 99 -7.32 7.40 0.86
C ASP A 99 -8.74 7.06 0.39
N TYR A 100 -9.72 7.89 0.74
CA TYR A 100 -11.10 7.73 0.27
C TYR A 100 -11.19 7.80 -1.25
N PHE A 101 -10.48 8.75 -1.88
CA PHE A 101 -10.42 8.86 -3.34
C PHE A 101 -9.82 7.61 -3.99
N MET A 102 -8.73 7.09 -3.43
CA MET A 102 -8.10 5.87 -3.92
C MET A 102 -9.06 4.66 -3.82
N LYS A 103 -9.75 4.51 -2.70
CA LYS A 103 -10.74 3.45 -2.49
C LYS A 103 -11.93 3.55 -3.45
N CYS A 104 -12.44 4.76 -3.66
CA CYS A 104 -13.47 5.02 -4.68
C CYS A 104 -12.95 4.74 -6.09
N GLY A 105 -11.76 5.20 -6.43
CA GLY A 105 -11.12 4.94 -7.71
C GLY A 105 -10.99 3.44 -8.01
N ALA A 106 -10.64 2.64 -7.01
CA ALA A 106 -10.53 1.19 -7.15
C ALA A 106 -11.86 0.51 -7.57
N THR A 107 -13.03 1.14 -7.34
CA THR A 107 -14.34 0.60 -7.74
C THR A 107 -14.68 0.82 -9.20
N LEU A 108 -13.93 1.65 -9.91
CA LEU A 108 -14.20 1.96 -11.31
C LEU A 108 -14.06 0.73 -12.21
N TYR A 109 -14.94 0.62 -13.20
CA TYR A 109 -14.91 -0.49 -14.17
C TYR A 109 -13.56 -0.65 -14.89
N PRO A 110 -12.85 0.41 -15.31
CA PRO A 110 -11.52 0.27 -15.88
C PRO A 110 -10.50 -0.39 -14.94
N CYS A 111 -10.60 -0.16 -13.64
CA CYS A 111 -9.74 -0.81 -12.65
C CYS A 111 -9.99 -2.33 -12.59
N ASP A 112 -11.25 -2.74 -12.71
CA ASP A 112 -11.59 -4.15 -12.82
C ASP A 112 -11.03 -4.79 -14.09
N LEU A 113 -11.21 -4.14 -15.26
CA LEU A 113 -10.66 -4.62 -16.53
C LEU A 113 -9.15 -4.83 -16.48
N LYS A 114 -8.45 -3.99 -15.71
CA LYS A 114 -6.99 -4.01 -15.63
C LYS A 114 -6.42 -4.98 -14.59
N THR A 115 -7.23 -5.46 -13.66
CA THR A 115 -6.75 -6.32 -12.56
C THR A 115 -7.37 -7.72 -12.55
N ARG A 116 -8.51 -7.92 -13.22
CA ARG A 116 -9.26 -9.19 -13.16
C ARG A 116 -8.48 -10.39 -13.67
N ASP A 117 -7.64 -10.21 -14.71
CA ASP A 117 -6.89 -11.31 -15.31
C ASP A 117 -5.72 -11.75 -14.42
N ALA A 118 -5.07 -10.78 -13.73
CA ALA A 118 -4.08 -11.10 -12.71
C ALA A 118 -4.70 -11.85 -11.52
N TYR A 119 -5.88 -11.41 -11.06
CA TYR A 119 -6.62 -12.11 -10.01
C TYR A 119 -7.07 -13.51 -10.42
N ALA A 120 -7.33 -13.75 -11.70
CA ALA A 120 -7.70 -15.07 -12.20
C ALA A 120 -6.56 -16.10 -12.15
N ASN A 121 -5.31 -15.62 -12.06
CA ASN A 121 -4.12 -16.46 -11.96
C ASN A 121 -3.82 -16.93 -10.52
N MET A 122 -4.54 -16.42 -9.52
CA MET A 122 -4.31 -16.68 -8.10
C MET A 122 -5.44 -17.52 -7.51
N ASP A 123 -5.15 -18.29 -6.48
CA ASP A 123 -6.19 -18.99 -5.72
C ASP A 123 -7.01 -18.02 -4.88
N ILE A 124 -6.36 -16.99 -4.36
CA ILE A 124 -6.94 -15.98 -3.51
C ILE A 124 -6.56 -14.60 -4.05
N ALA A 125 -7.54 -13.76 -4.30
CA ALA A 125 -7.32 -12.41 -4.77
C ALA A 125 -6.91 -11.49 -3.60
N GLY A 126 -5.68 -10.99 -3.62
CA GLY A 126 -5.14 -10.05 -2.63
C GLY A 126 -5.44 -8.61 -3.02
N TYR A 127 -6.22 -7.92 -2.20
CA TYR A 127 -6.60 -6.51 -2.43
C TYR A 127 -5.80 -5.59 -1.52
N ASN A 128 -4.96 -4.73 -2.13
CA ASN A 128 -4.36 -3.63 -1.40
C ASN A 128 -5.31 -2.43 -1.45
N TYR A 129 -5.78 -2.00 -0.29
CA TYR A 129 -6.66 -0.82 -0.07
C TYR A 129 -7.97 -0.83 -0.87
N GLY A 130 -8.47 -2.03 -1.22
CA GLY A 130 -9.62 -2.23 -2.10
C GLY A 130 -10.96 -2.49 -1.40
N ILE A 131 -11.11 -2.11 -0.14
CA ILE A 131 -12.27 -2.46 0.71
C ILE A 131 -13.62 -2.10 0.09
N PHE A 132 -13.73 -1.00 -0.65
CA PHE A 132 -14.99 -0.60 -1.29
C PHE A 132 -15.41 -1.52 -2.44
N ARG A 133 -14.47 -2.29 -2.98
CA ARG A 133 -14.73 -3.27 -4.04
C ARG A 133 -15.31 -4.60 -3.56
N TYR A 134 -15.07 -4.97 -2.31
CA TYR A 134 -15.39 -6.32 -1.83
C TYR A 134 -16.83 -6.75 -2.12
N LYS A 135 -17.81 -5.93 -1.75
CA LYS A 135 -19.24 -6.26 -1.96
C LYS A 135 -19.61 -6.40 -3.45
N HIS A 136 -19.00 -5.60 -4.31
CA HIS A 136 -19.20 -5.65 -5.75
C HIS A 136 -18.58 -6.93 -6.32
N ASP A 137 -17.32 -7.20 -6.01
CA ASP A 137 -16.59 -8.32 -6.56
C ASP A 137 -17.09 -9.68 -6.04
N LEU A 138 -17.57 -9.74 -4.81
CA LEU A 138 -18.27 -10.92 -4.28
C LEU A 138 -19.53 -11.30 -5.09
N LYS A 139 -20.20 -10.32 -5.68
CA LYS A 139 -21.34 -10.57 -6.57
C LYS A 139 -20.91 -10.93 -7.98
N LYS A 140 -19.93 -10.19 -8.50
CA LYS A 140 -19.48 -10.34 -9.89
C LYS A 140 -18.67 -11.62 -10.12
N TYR A 141 -17.91 -12.05 -9.12
CA TYR A 141 -17.02 -13.20 -9.17
C TYR A 141 -17.41 -14.21 -8.07
N PRO A 142 -18.41 -15.09 -8.33
CA PRO A 142 -18.99 -15.94 -7.29
C PRO A 142 -18.01 -16.93 -6.66
N ASN A 143 -16.95 -17.33 -7.38
CA ASN A 143 -15.94 -18.28 -6.90
C ASN A 143 -14.68 -17.61 -6.33
N ARG A 144 -14.60 -16.27 -6.37
CA ARG A 144 -13.42 -15.55 -5.91
C ARG A 144 -13.34 -15.54 -4.39
N LEU A 145 -12.20 -15.98 -3.86
CA LEU A 145 -11.80 -15.72 -2.49
C LEU A 145 -11.07 -14.39 -2.42
N ILE A 146 -11.32 -13.60 -1.38
CA ILE A 146 -10.75 -12.27 -1.19
C ILE A 146 -9.93 -12.25 0.10
N LEU A 147 -8.73 -11.70 0.00
CA LEU A 147 -7.87 -11.36 1.12
C LEU A 147 -7.61 -9.85 1.10
N GLY A 148 -7.82 -9.17 2.22
CA GLY A 148 -7.26 -7.84 2.41
C GLY A 148 -5.75 -7.98 2.59
N SER A 149 -4.99 -7.90 1.51
CA SER A 149 -3.54 -8.07 1.57
C SER A 149 -2.81 -6.87 2.12
N GLU A 150 -3.42 -5.69 2.00
CA GLU A 150 -3.04 -4.47 2.72
C GLU A 150 -4.27 -3.61 2.97
N THR A 151 -4.52 -3.30 4.24
CA THR A 151 -5.67 -2.50 4.67
C THR A 151 -5.23 -1.44 5.66
N PHE A 152 -5.71 -0.22 5.51
CA PHE A 152 -5.44 0.81 6.51
C PHE A 152 -5.99 0.42 7.87
N CYS A 153 -5.24 0.69 8.93
CA CYS A 153 -5.65 0.38 10.30
C CYS A 153 -7.05 0.94 10.63
N LYS A 154 -7.34 2.16 10.22
CA LYS A 154 -8.65 2.80 10.42
C LYS A 154 -9.82 2.06 9.77
N ASP A 155 -9.57 1.26 8.75
CA ASP A 155 -10.57 0.48 8.04
C ASP A 155 -10.86 -0.89 8.69
N ALA A 156 -10.11 -1.29 9.71
CA ALA A 156 -10.23 -2.62 10.34
C ALA A 156 -11.66 -2.95 10.79
N TYR A 157 -12.36 -1.99 11.40
CA TYR A 157 -13.76 -2.18 11.78
C TYR A 157 -14.66 -2.37 10.55
N SER A 158 -14.51 -1.51 9.54
CA SER A 158 -15.32 -1.61 8.31
C SER A 158 -15.05 -2.90 7.54
N PHE A 159 -13.79 -3.35 7.53
CA PHE A 159 -13.41 -4.64 6.98
C PHE A 159 -14.14 -5.78 7.73
N TRP A 160 -14.06 -5.80 9.06
CA TRP A 160 -14.66 -6.85 9.86
C TRP A 160 -16.18 -6.93 9.69
N GLU A 161 -16.86 -5.78 9.62
CA GLU A 161 -18.31 -5.72 9.38
C GLU A 161 -18.73 -6.34 8.02
N ILE A 162 -17.83 -6.37 7.04
CA ILE A 162 -18.05 -7.03 5.76
C ILE A 162 -17.66 -8.51 5.85
N ALA A 163 -16.50 -8.80 6.41
CA ALA A 163 -15.89 -10.13 6.44
C ALA A 163 -16.73 -11.13 7.23
N LYS A 164 -17.20 -10.75 8.42
CA LYS A 164 -18.02 -11.63 9.28
C LYS A 164 -19.34 -12.10 8.63
N LYS A 165 -19.79 -11.40 7.59
CA LYS A 165 -21.01 -11.75 6.82
C LYS A 165 -20.73 -12.52 5.53
N ASN A 166 -19.44 -12.69 5.16
CA ASN A 166 -19.05 -13.24 3.85
C ASN A 166 -17.88 -14.23 4.00
N LYS A 167 -18.20 -15.51 3.98
CA LYS A 167 -17.22 -16.60 4.13
C LYS A 167 -16.11 -16.62 3.07
N ARG A 168 -16.27 -15.90 1.97
CA ARG A 168 -15.27 -15.78 0.89
C ARG A 168 -14.27 -14.65 1.12
N ILE A 169 -14.43 -13.85 2.17
CA ILE A 169 -13.38 -12.96 2.67
C ILE A 169 -12.64 -13.73 3.76
N ILE A 170 -11.42 -14.14 3.46
CA ILE A 170 -10.70 -15.13 4.27
C ILE A 170 -9.78 -14.51 5.32
N GLY A 171 -9.44 -13.24 5.21
CA GLY A 171 -8.57 -12.56 6.17
C GLY A 171 -8.21 -11.15 5.74
N ASP A 172 -7.42 -10.53 6.60
CA ASP A 172 -6.92 -9.16 6.42
C ASP A 172 -5.51 -9.03 7.00
N PHE A 173 -4.67 -8.31 6.27
CA PHE A 173 -3.37 -7.86 6.72
C PHE A 173 -3.41 -6.34 6.88
N VAL A 174 -3.56 -5.90 8.12
CA VAL A 174 -3.59 -4.47 8.42
C VAL A 174 -2.17 -3.91 8.33
N TRP A 175 -1.98 -2.89 7.51
CA TRP A 175 -0.73 -2.18 7.36
C TRP A 175 -0.57 -1.12 8.47
N ALA A 176 0.47 -1.19 9.31
CA ALA A 176 1.37 -2.32 9.39
C ALA A 176 1.29 -2.95 10.78
N GLY A 177 1.63 -4.24 10.88
CA GLY A 177 1.62 -4.95 12.16
C GLY A 177 2.74 -4.49 13.06
N TRP A 178 3.98 -4.65 12.63
CA TRP A 178 5.19 -4.23 13.33
C TRP A 178 5.81 -3.04 12.63
N ASP A 179 6.31 -2.08 13.39
CA ASP A 179 7.01 -0.93 12.82
C ASP A 179 8.34 -1.36 12.20
N TYR A 180 8.86 -0.58 11.27
CA TYR A 180 10.02 -0.95 10.48
C TYR A 180 10.94 0.27 10.27
N ILE A 181 12.20 -0.01 9.95
CA ILE A 181 13.20 0.99 9.59
C ILE A 181 13.03 1.30 8.09
N GLY A 182 12.89 2.56 7.76
CA GLY A 182 12.62 3.05 6.40
C GLY A 182 11.31 3.80 6.32
N GLU A 183 11.03 4.40 5.16
CA GLU A 183 9.86 5.26 4.92
C GLU A 183 9.57 6.19 6.11
N VAL A 184 10.62 6.89 6.54
CA VAL A 184 10.70 7.59 7.82
C VAL A 184 9.59 8.60 7.97
N GLY A 185 8.80 8.45 9.03
CA GLY A 185 7.72 9.37 9.36
C GLY A 185 6.46 9.22 8.52
N ASP A 186 6.35 8.22 7.65
CA ASP A 186 5.20 8.03 6.75
C ASP A 186 3.87 7.88 7.51
N GLY A 187 3.88 7.19 8.65
CA GLY A 187 2.72 7.05 9.53
C GLY A 187 2.76 7.90 10.79
N ALA A 188 3.72 8.81 10.90
CA ALA A 188 3.90 9.58 12.12
C ALA A 188 2.93 10.75 12.22
N ALA A 189 2.44 10.98 13.43
CA ALA A 189 1.78 12.23 13.78
C ALA A 189 2.82 13.30 14.07
N GLU A 190 2.65 14.49 13.52
CA GLU A 190 3.52 15.63 13.75
C GLU A 190 2.79 16.78 14.37
N TYR A 191 3.49 17.42 15.27
CA TYR A 191 3.09 18.68 15.86
C TYR A 191 3.93 19.79 15.25
N SER A 192 3.41 20.99 15.16
CA SER A 192 4.07 22.11 14.48
C SER A 192 5.35 22.58 15.14
N ASP A 193 5.58 22.23 16.39
CA ASP A 193 6.82 22.45 17.12
C ASP A 193 7.92 21.41 16.78
N TYR A 194 7.54 20.29 16.16
CA TYR A 194 8.47 19.36 15.56
C TYR A 194 8.81 19.83 14.14
N LYS A 195 10.01 20.36 13.99
CA LYS A 195 10.52 20.63 12.63
C LYS A 195 10.85 19.32 11.97
N PHE A 196 10.09 18.97 10.96
CA PHE A 196 10.28 17.78 10.11
C PHE A 196 11.63 17.76 9.38
N GLU A 197 12.38 18.84 9.49
CA GLU A 197 13.65 19.05 8.80
C GLU A 197 14.82 18.24 9.36
N ASP A 198 14.65 17.58 10.52
CA ASP A 198 15.71 16.73 11.09
C ASP A 198 15.33 15.24 11.02
N PRO A 199 15.66 14.55 9.90
CA PRO A 199 15.42 13.12 9.77
C PRO A 199 16.20 12.29 10.80
N SER A 200 17.17 12.87 11.50
CA SER A 200 17.95 12.17 12.53
C SER A 200 17.12 11.79 13.76
N THR A 201 15.98 12.45 13.98
CA THR A 201 15.08 12.17 15.11
C THR A 201 14.11 11.00 14.84
N ARG A 202 14.02 10.54 13.60
CA ARG A 202 13.12 9.47 13.19
C ARG A 202 13.86 8.41 12.40
N MET A 203 13.69 7.17 12.81
CA MET A 203 14.32 6.01 12.16
C MET A 203 13.31 5.06 11.56
N THR A 204 12.02 5.24 11.87
CA THR A 204 10.96 4.27 11.56
C THR A 204 9.86 4.89 10.71
N GLY A 205 9.11 4.04 10.03
CA GLY A 205 7.94 4.44 9.27
C GLY A 205 6.85 5.07 10.13
N GLY A 206 6.71 4.64 11.38
CA GLY A 206 5.64 5.09 12.27
C GLY A 206 4.28 4.45 12.00
N ASN A 207 4.21 3.52 11.05
CA ASN A 207 2.98 2.83 10.64
C ASN A 207 2.63 1.61 11.50
N GLY A 208 3.58 1.09 12.29
CA GLY A 208 3.41 -0.13 13.06
C GLY A 208 2.40 0.01 14.20
N ARG A 209 1.51 -0.95 14.35
CA ARG A 209 0.67 -1.10 15.54
C ARG A 209 1.47 -1.54 16.76
N ILE A 210 2.61 -2.15 16.52
CA ILE A 210 3.62 -2.51 17.51
C ILE A 210 4.89 -1.76 17.13
N ASP A 211 5.51 -1.07 18.09
CA ASP A 211 6.75 -0.34 17.86
C ASP A 211 7.96 -1.28 17.71
N LEU A 212 9.12 -0.74 17.37
CA LEU A 212 10.35 -1.54 17.21
C LEU A 212 10.79 -2.26 18.49
N ASN A 213 10.34 -1.80 19.66
CA ASN A 213 10.66 -2.41 20.96
C ASN A 213 9.63 -3.47 21.37
N GLY A 214 8.64 -3.75 20.53
CA GLY A 214 7.60 -4.72 20.81
C GLY A 214 6.44 -4.17 21.65
N LYS A 215 6.34 -2.84 21.85
CA LYS A 215 5.25 -2.24 22.62
C LYS A 215 4.04 -2.02 21.73
N PRO A 216 2.84 -2.49 22.13
CA PRO A 216 1.62 -2.20 21.41
C PRO A 216 1.25 -0.72 21.53
N ARG A 217 0.88 -0.12 20.41
CA ARG A 217 0.33 1.23 20.32
C ARG A 217 -1.20 1.21 20.43
N ALA A 218 -1.82 2.38 20.43
CA ALA A 218 -3.28 2.53 20.47
C ALA A 218 -3.98 1.78 19.32
N GLU A 219 -3.37 1.79 18.14
CA GLU A 219 -3.87 1.11 16.94
C GLU A 219 -3.92 -0.42 17.12
N ALA A 220 -3.05 -1.00 17.94
CA ALA A 220 -3.12 -2.41 18.28
C ALA A 220 -4.35 -2.73 19.14
N ALA A 221 -4.67 -1.88 20.11
CA ALA A 221 -5.90 -2.01 20.90
C ALA A 221 -7.14 -1.83 20.02
N TYR A 222 -7.15 -0.80 19.16
CA TYR A 222 -8.24 -0.55 18.22
C TYR A 222 -8.51 -1.79 17.34
N THR A 223 -7.49 -2.37 16.73
CA THR A 223 -7.69 -3.53 15.85
C THR A 223 -8.17 -4.77 16.59
N ARG A 224 -7.71 -5.02 17.83
CA ARG A 224 -8.22 -6.12 18.65
C ARG A 224 -9.71 -5.97 18.98
N VAL A 225 -10.15 -4.74 19.29
CA VAL A 225 -11.56 -4.44 19.52
C VAL A 225 -12.35 -4.52 18.22
N ALA A 226 -11.84 -3.94 17.14
CA ALA A 226 -12.50 -3.95 15.83
C ALA A 226 -12.75 -5.37 15.31
N PHE A 227 -11.83 -6.30 15.57
CA PHE A 227 -11.97 -7.72 15.22
C PHE A 227 -12.64 -8.58 16.32
N GLU A 228 -13.31 -7.96 17.29
CA GLU A 228 -14.04 -8.63 18.37
C GLU A 228 -13.17 -9.63 19.17
N ARG A 229 -11.86 -9.36 19.28
CA ARG A 229 -10.91 -10.18 20.04
C ARG A 229 -10.77 -9.76 21.50
N GLU A 230 -11.03 -8.49 21.76
CA GLU A 230 -11.03 -7.91 23.11
C GLU A 230 -12.21 -6.95 23.26
N THR A 231 -12.63 -6.76 24.51
CA THR A 231 -13.64 -5.75 24.86
C THR A 231 -12.95 -4.58 25.56
N GLY A 232 -13.18 -3.35 25.03
CA GLY A 232 -12.70 -2.14 25.66
C GLY A 232 -13.45 -1.80 26.97
N PRO A 233 -13.20 -0.62 27.55
CA PRO A 233 -12.54 0.50 26.91
C PRO A 233 -11.00 0.49 26.97
N PHE A 234 -10.36 1.02 25.93
CA PHE A 234 -8.96 1.40 25.91
C PHE A 234 -8.86 2.91 25.75
N ILE A 235 -7.94 3.54 26.46
CA ILE A 235 -7.74 4.98 26.42
C ILE A 235 -6.36 5.25 25.88
N ALA A 236 -6.28 6.04 24.82
CA ALA A 236 -5.05 6.67 24.36
C ALA A 236 -5.18 8.18 24.54
N VAL A 237 -4.10 8.82 24.95
CA VAL A 237 -4.07 10.25 25.21
C VAL A 237 -2.92 10.91 24.47
N ASP A 238 -3.16 12.10 23.94
CA ASP A 238 -2.08 12.95 23.48
C ASP A 238 -1.37 13.61 24.65
N PRO A 239 -0.05 13.80 24.57
CA PRO A 239 0.71 14.47 25.61
C PRO A 239 0.22 15.91 25.85
N VAL A 240 -0.03 16.26 27.11
CA VAL A 240 -0.65 17.53 27.52
C VAL A 240 0.20 18.78 27.18
N TYR A 241 1.50 18.60 26.96
CA TYR A 241 2.40 19.70 26.61
C TYR A 241 2.33 20.14 25.14
N GLN A 242 1.60 19.40 24.31
CA GLN A 242 1.47 19.71 22.89
C GLN A 242 0.29 20.68 22.70
N LYS A 243 0.64 21.95 22.38
CA LYS A 243 -0.33 23.04 22.27
C LYS A 243 -0.78 23.35 20.84
N GLU A 244 -0.13 22.76 19.84
CA GLU A 244 -0.33 23.15 18.47
C GLU A 244 -1.08 22.06 17.67
N LYS A 245 -1.60 22.48 16.51
CA LYS A 245 -2.39 21.58 15.65
C LYS A 245 -1.59 20.38 15.23
N LEU A 246 -2.12 19.20 15.49
CA LEU A 246 -1.61 17.95 14.98
C LEU A 246 -1.58 17.99 13.45
N ARG A 247 -0.41 17.81 12.89
CA ARG A 247 -0.22 17.56 11.47
C ARG A 247 -0.05 16.06 11.26
N LEU A 248 -1.02 15.44 10.62
CA LEU A 248 -0.91 14.05 10.24
C LEU A 248 -0.21 13.97 8.89
N THR A 249 0.87 13.23 8.84
CA THR A 249 1.59 12.90 7.62
C THR A 249 1.44 11.42 7.33
N GLY A 250 1.37 11.05 6.05
CA GLY A 250 1.34 9.67 5.61
C GLY A 250 0.00 8.96 5.68
N TRP A 251 0.06 7.66 5.65
CA TRP A 251 -1.05 6.73 5.48
C TRP A 251 -2.02 6.67 6.66
N GLN A 252 -1.64 7.17 7.81
CA GLN A 252 -2.44 7.10 9.03
C GLN A 252 -3.24 8.39 9.28
N LEU A 253 -3.82 8.97 8.25
CA LEU A 253 -4.74 10.08 8.38
C LEU A 253 -6.00 9.67 9.17
N THR A 254 -5.84 9.26 10.40
CA THR A 254 -6.93 9.27 11.35
C THR A 254 -7.10 10.71 11.79
N LYS A 255 -8.27 11.30 11.52
CA LYS A 255 -8.67 12.47 12.31
C LYS A 255 -8.53 12.06 13.75
N ALA A 256 -7.71 12.78 14.51
CA ALA A 256 -7.81 12.71 15.96
C ALA A 256 -9.29 12.86 16.28
N LEU A 257 -9.84 11.91 16.99
CA LEU A 257 -11.20 12.04 17.50
C LEU A 257 -11.17 13.25 18.42
N GLU A 258 -11.75 14.35 17.98
CA GLU A 258 -12.10 15.48 18.84
C GLU A 258 -13.06 15.01 19.91
#